data_2ce1908f8abf516f820b2a79e3c28189
#
_entry.id   2ce1908f8abf516f820b2a79e3c28189
#
_cell.length_a   1.000
_cell.length_b   1.000
_cell.length_c   1.000
_cell.angle_alpha   90.00
_cell.angle_beta   90.00
_cell.angle_gamma   90.00
#
_symmetry.space_group_name_H-M   'P 1'
#
loop_
_entity.id
_entity.type
_entity.pdbx_description
1 polymer ?
#
loop_
_entity_poly.entity_id
_entity_poly.type
_entity_poly.pdbx_seq_one_letter_code
_entity_poly.pdbx_strand_id
1 'polypeptide(L)'
;NGDKNAVKISLESKYPFPVWLTVIDEASEVFQRRDISYKSQLTAMGKNTIRYTLRPMKRGVYSFGKIRCFTRTVLGLVERRYTLGNAADVKVYPSYMMLNRYELLAISNNLTEMGIKRIRRAGNNTEFEQIKDYVKGDEYRSINWKASARRNQLMVNVYRDERSQQIFSVIDKGRVMQQSFRGMTLLDYSINASLVLSYVAMHRDDKAGLITFADKMDTFVAPSKQTG
;
A
#
# COMPACT_ATOMS: atom_id res chain seq x y z
N ASN A 1 8.18 0.26 1.39
CA ASN A 1 9.30 1.14 1.69
C ASN A 1 8.82 2.54 2.08
N GLY A 2 9.66 3.31 2.80
CA GLY A 2 9.32 4.67 3.25
C GLY A 2 8.47 4.76 4.53
N ASP A 3 7.85 3.69 4.98
CA ASP A 3 7.03 3.67 6.18
C ASP A 3 7.84 3.31 7.44
N LYS A 4 7.38 3.82 8.59
CA LYS A 4 7.96 3.47 9.90
C LYS A 4 7.40 2.13 10.36
N ASN A 5 8.26 1.14 10.52
CA ASN A 5 7.91 -0.19 11.00
C ASN A 5 8.36 -0.36 12.45
N ALA A 6 7.46 -0.77 13.33
CA ALA A 6 7.77 -1.03 14.72
C ALA A 6 8.45 -2.39 14.86
N VAL A 7 9.60 -2.39 15.53
CA VAL A 7 10.33 -3.60 15.92
C VAL A 7 10.18 -3.79 17.44
N LYS A 8 9.94 -5.02 17.85
CA LYS A 8 9.76 -5.40 19.26
C LYS A 8 10.70 -6.53 19.59
N ILE A 9 11.59 -6.30 20.58
CA ILE A 9 12.46 -7.32 21.16
C ILE A 9 11.96 -7.65 22.56
N SER A 10 11.53 -8.88 22.78
CA SER A 10 11.10 -9.37 24.08
C SER A 10 12.28 -10.06 24.77
N LEU A 11 12.56 -9.65 25.99
CA LEU A 11 13.67 -10.13 26.79
C LEU A 11 13.14 -10.79 28.05
N GLU A 12 13.69 -11.94 28.39
CA GLU A 12 13.39 -12.68 29.61
C GLU A 12 14.68 -13.08 30.31
N SER A 13 14.79 -12.74 31.59
CA SER A 13 15.94 -13.12 32.43
C SER A 13 15.64 -14.41 33.19
N LYS A 14 16.59 -15.34 33.17
CA LYS A 14 16.57 -16.54 33.99
C LYS A 14 17.49 -16.42 35.22
N TYR A 15 18.05 -15.22 35.47
CA TYR A 15 18.87 -14.98 36.65
C TYR A 15 17.98 -14.74 37.87
N PRO A 16 18.36 -15.30 39.05
CA PRO A 16 17.66 -15.07 40.31
C PRO A 16 17.96 -13.72 40.94
N PHE A 17 18.74 -12.87 40.27
CA PHE A 17 19.14 -11.53 40.74
C PHE A 17 18.99 -10.51 39.60
N PRO A 18 18.87 -9.21 39.89
CA PRO A 18 18.77 -8.17 38.91
C PRO A 18 20.04 -8.04 38.06
N VAL A 19 19.87 -7.79 36.75
CA VAL A 19 20.99 -7.63 35.81
C VAL A 19 20.80 -6.37 34.97
N TRP A 20 21.91 -5.71 34.68
CA TRP A 20 21.98 -4.65 33.67
C TRP A 20 22.23 -5.29 32.32
N LEU A 21 21.47 -4.84 31.32
CA LEU A 21 21.50 -5.41 30.01
C LEU A 21 21.79 -4.33 28.95
N THR A 22 22.75 -4.61 28.08
CA THR A 22 22.94 -3.85 26.83
C THR A 22 22.62 -4.77 25.66
N VAL A 23 21.62 -4.41 24.89
CA VAL A 23 21.15 -5.17 23.72
C VAL A 23 21.59 -4.45 22.46
N ILE A 24 22.28 -5.16 21.58
CA ILE A 24 22.68 -4.68 20.27
C ILE A 24 21.96 -5.55 19.24
N ASP A 25 21.11 -4.93 18.44
CA ASP A 25 20.45 -5.61 17.33
C ASP A 25 21.25 -5.36 16.04
N GLU A 26 21.70 -6.42 15.38
CA GLU A 26 22.42 -6.34 14.11
C GLU A 26 21.43 -6.10 12.96
N ALA A 27 20.89 -4.87 12.88
CA ALA A 27 20.11 -4.46 11.74
C ALA A 27 20.98 -4.39 10.47
N SER A 28 20.38 -4.65 9.32
CA SER A 28 21.06 -4.55 8.02
C SER A 28 21.80 -3.21 7.85
N GLU A 29 23.00 -3.25 7.30
CA GLU A 29 23.85 -2.06 7.04
C GLU A 29 23.13 -0.99 6.20
N VAL A 30 22.16 -1.38 5.40
CA VAL A 30 21.36 -0.49 4.55
C VAL A 30 20.59 0.55 5.36
N PHE A 31 20.28 0.29 6.64
CA PHE A 31 19.65 1.28 7.53
C PHE A 31 20.61 2.38 7.99
N GLN A 32 21.93 2.24 7.74
CA GLN A 32 23.00 3.17 8.16
C GLN A 32 22.96 3.50 9.67
N ARG A 33 22.30 2.68 10.45
CA ARG A 33 22.24 2.78 11.91
C ARG A 33 23.27 1.84 12.52
N ARG A 34 24.46 2.35 12.82
CA ARG A 34 25.53 1.57 13.45
C ARG A 34 25.37 1.40 14.96
N ASP A 35 24.53 2.23 15.61
CA ASP A 35 24.41 2.29 17.07
C ASP A 35 23.00 1.94 17.54
N ILE A 36 22.52 0.73 17.20
CA ILE A 36 21.29 0.22 17.79
C ILE A 36 21.65 -0.52 19.09
N SER A 37 22.07 0.23 20.10
CA SER A 37 22.32 -0.31 21.44
C SER A 37 21.25 0.22 22.41
N TYR A 38 20.60 -0.70 23.09
CA TYR A 38 19.57 -0.41 24.09
C TYR A 38 20.04 -0.87 25.46
N LYS A 39 20.08 0.06 26.42
CA LYS A 39 20.37 -0.26 27.80
C LYS A 39 19.07 -0.48 28.56
N SER A 40 18.99 -1.54 29.32
CA SER A 40 17.82 -1.90 30.12
C SER A 40 18.24 -2.58 31.39
N GLN A 41 17.39 -2.57 32.42
CA GLN A 41 17.54 -3.34 33.61
C GLN A 41 16.45 -4.40 33.66
N LEU A 42 16.82 -5.62 34.01
CA LEU A 42 15.90 -6.71 34.27
C LEU A 42 15.95 -7.07 35.76
N THR A 43 14.80 -7.18 36.36
CA THR A 43 14.65 -7.74 37.72
C THR A 43 14.96 -9.23 37.72
N ALA A 44 15.10 -9.82 38.88
CA ALA A 44 15.23 -11.27 39.02
C ALA A 44 14.07 -11.97 38.33
N MET A 45 14.37 -12.94 37.45
CA MET A 45 13.38 -13.69 36.65
C MET A 45 12.40 -12.78 35.85
N GLY A 46 12.81 -11.54 35.57
CA GLY A 46 11.98 -10.50 35.03
C GLY A 46 11.91 -10.53 33.49
N LYS A 47 10.88 -9.83 32.95
CA LYS A 47 10.69 -9.64 31.52
C LYS A 47 10.71 -8.15 31.19
N ASN A 48 11.27 -7.81 30.04
CA ASN A 48 11.20 -6.46 29.49
C ASN A 48 11.04 -6.49 27.98
N THR A 49 10.55 -5.40 27.41
CA THR A 49 10.34 -5.26 25.97
C THR A 49 10.96 -3.97 25.47
N ILE A 50 11.92 -4.10 24.58
CA ILE A 50 12.49 -2.98 23.84
C ILE A 50 11.67 -2.76 22.56
N ARG A 51 11.28 -1.51 22.31
CA ARG A 51 10.56 -1.11 21.10
C ARG A 51 11.33 -0.01 20.41
N TYR A 52 11.52 -0.16 19.11
CA TYR A 52 12.11 0.87 18.26
C TYR A 52 11.49 0.84 16.87
N THR A 53 11.80 1.82 16.05
CA THR A 53 11.24 1.92 14.69
C THR A 53 12.35 1.89 13.66
N LEU A 54 12.15 1.11 12.62
CA LEU A 54 12.97 1.10 11.40
C LEU A 54 12.19 1.67 10.23
N ARG A 55 12.87 2.43 9.39
CA ARG A 55 12.30 3.00 8.16
C ARG A 55 13.13 2.56 6.96
N PRO A 56 12.77 1.46 6.28
CA PRO A 56 13.44 1.04 5.06
C PRO A 56 13.13 2.03 3.94
N MET A 57 14.16 2.63 3.35
CA MET A 57 14.01 3.62 2.27
C MET A 57 13.97 2.97 0.90
N LYS A 58 14.59 1.80 0.75
CA LYS A 58 14.62 1.05 -0.51
C LYS A 58 13.82 -0.23 -0.38
N ARG A 59 13.23 -0.69 -1.48
CA ARG A 59 12.65 -2.04 -1.57
C ARG A 59 13.77 -3.07 -1.75
N GLY A 60 13.52 -4.30 -1.34
CA GLY A 60 14.48 -5.39 -1.46
C GLY A 60 14.44 -6.33 -0.27
N VAL A 61 15.43 -7.20 -0.20
CA VAL A 61 15.63 -8.13 0.90
C VAL A 61 16.60 -7.51 1.88
N TYR A 62 16.23 -7.45 3.14
CA TYR A 62 17.04 -6.94 4.24
C TYR A 62 17.39 -8.09 5.16
N SER A 63 18.69 -8.37 5.29
CA SER A 63 19.19 -9.41 6.18
C SER A 63 19.39 -8.81 7.58
N PHE A 64 18.74 -9.39 8.55
CA PHE A 64 18.95 -9.10 9.96
C PHE A 64 19.87 -10.15 10.56
N GLY A 65 20.89 -9.70 11.29
CA GLY A 65 21.83 -10.57 11.98
C GLY A 65 21.27 -11.12 13.29
N LYS A 66 22.19 -11.49 14.17
CA LYS A 66 21.86 -11.99 15.50
C LYS A 66 21.78 -10.84 16.51
N ILE A 67 21.03 -11.04 17.58
CA ILE A 67 20.93 -10.08 18.69
C ILE A 67 22.07 -10.39 19.67
N ARG A 68 22.90 -9.40 19.95
CA ARG A 68 23.96 -9.50 20.97
C ARG A 68 23.48 -8.85 22.26
N CYS A 69 23.50 -9.62 23.33
CA CYS A 69 23.12 -9.17 24.66
C CYS A 69 24.34 -9.22 25.59
N PHE A 70 24.69 -8.09 26.21
CA PHE A 70 25.73 -8.00 27.20
C PHE A 70 25.05 -7.82 28.56
N THR A 71 25.30 -8.74 29.46
CA THR A 71 24.72 -8.73 30.82
C THR A 71 25.78 -8.46 31.86
N ARG A 72 25.47 -7.53 32.77
CA ARG A 72 26.31 -7.19 33.94
C ARG A 72 25.50 -7.31 35.21
N THR A 73 26.15 -7.74 36.31
CA THR A 73 25.58 -7.64 37.64
C THR A 73 25.65 -6.19 38.15
N VAL A 74 24.98 -5.89 39.25
CA VAL A 74 25.01 -4.55 39.89
C VAL A 74 26.44 -4.09 40.23
N LEU A 75 27.30 -5.01 40.65
CA LEU A 75 28.70 -4.72 40.98
C LEU A 75 29.57 -4.48 39.74
N GLY A 76 29.12 -4.88 38.55
CA GLY A 76 29.79 -4.61 37.27
C GLY A 76 31.14 -5.35 37.06
N LEU A 77 31.51 -6.26 37.93
CA LEU A 77 32.79 -6.98 37.90
C LEU A 77 32.91 -7.97 36.74
N VAL A 78 31.79 -8.51 36.31
CA VAL A 78 31.73 -9.50 35.21
C VAL A 78 30.67 -9.07 34.17
N GLU A 79 31.07 -9.06 32.91
CA GLU A 79 30.19 -8.89 31.79
C GLU A 79 30.15 -10.19 30.97
N ARG A 80 28.96 -10.69 30.68
CA ARG A 80 28.76 -11.89 29.89
C ARG A 80 28.01 -11.55 28.61
N ARG A 81 28.56 -11.99 27.47
CA ARG A 81 27.94 -11.83 26.16
C ARG A 81 27.12 -13.05 25.81
N TYR A 82 25.88 -12.79 25.37
CA TYR A 82 25.00 -13.78 24.72
C TYR A 82 24.75 -13.38 23.29
N THR A 83 24.75 -14.34 22.40
CA THR A 83 24.35 -14.17 21.01
C THR A 83 23.06 -14.96 20.82
N LEU A 84 21.95 -14.27 20.58
CA LEU A 84 20.61 -14.81 20.58
C LEU A 84 19.93 -14.54 19.23
N GLY A 85 18.86 -15.29 18.96
CA GLY A 85 18.10 -15.16 17.72
C GLY A 85 18.77 -15.86 16.55
N ASN A 86 18.00 -15.97 15.46
CA ASN A 86 18.46 -16.48 14.18
C ASN A 86 18.49 -15.33 13.18
N ALA A 87 19.46 -15.36 12.29
CA ALA A 87 19.48 -14.46 11.14
C ALA A 87 18.22 -14.67 10.31
N ALA A 88 17.60 -13.61 9.87
CA ALA A 88 16.37 -13.65 9.09
C ALA A 88 16.38 -12.61 7.98
N ASP A 89 15.88 -13.00 6.82
CA ASP A 89 15.70 -12.10 5.70
C ASP A 89 14.27 -11.58 5.67
N VAL A 90 14.13 -10.25 5.66
CA VAL A 90 12.84 -9.57 5.60
C VAL A 90 12.69 -8.88 4.24
N LYS A 91 11.66 -9.24 3.51
CA LYS A 91 11.33 -8.62 2.22
C LYS A 91 10.59 -7.30 2.45
N VAL A 92 11.14 -6.22 1.91
CA VAL A 92 10.50 -4.89 1.95
C VAL A 92 9.82 -4.62 0.62
N TYR A 93 8.51 -4.58 0.65
CA TYR A 93 7.65 -4.28 -0.49
C TYR A 93 7.43 -2.76 -0.66
N PRO A 94 6.91 -2.30 -1.82
CA PRO A 94 6.40 -0.94 -1.98
C PRO A 94 5.38 -0.60 -0.88
N SER A 95 5.25 0.69 -0.55
CA SER A 95 4.32 1.12 0.50
C SER A 95 2.87 0.94 0.03
N TYR A 96 2.13 0.11 0.74
CA TYR A 96 0.68 -0.06 0.54
C TYR A 96 -0.15 0.65 1.63
N MET A 97 0.48 1.17 2.69
CA MET A 97 -0.24 1.86 3.77
C MET A 97 -0.94 3.14 3.29
N MET A 98 -0.45 3.75 2.21
CA MET A 98 -1.11 4.86 1.56
C MET A 98 -2.42 4.44 0.88
N LEU A 99 -2.60 3.15 0.51
CA LEU A 99 -3.81 2.65 -0.14
C LEU A 99 -5.06 2.94 0.68
N ASN A 100 -5.06 2.62 1.97
CA ASN A 100 -6.20 2.86 2.85
C ASN A 100 -6.58 4.34 2.95
N ARG A 101 -5.59 5.24 2.89
CA ARG A 101 -5.83 6.69 2.90
C ARG A 101 -6.47 7.14 1.58
N TYR A 102 -6.02 6.62 0.46
CA TYR A 102 -6.59 6.95 -0.85
C TYR A 102 -7.93 6.25 -1.09
N GLU A 103 -8.18 5.10 -0.49
CA GLU A 103 -9.49 4.45 -0.47
C GLU A 103 -10.56 5.36 0.11
N LEU A 104 -10.29 5.95 1.29
CA LEU A 104 -11.20 6.92 1.91
C LEU A 104 -11.44 8.15 1.02
N LEU A 105 -10.42 8.62 0.29
CA LEU A 105 -10.55 9.72 -0.65
C LEU A 105 -11.31 9.32 -1.92
N ALA A 106 -11.17 8.07 -2.36
CA ALA A 106 -11.87 7.56 -3.54
C ALA A 106 -13.35 7.29 -3.26
N ILE A 107 -13.68 6.86 -2.04
CA ILE A 107 -15.06 6.62 -1.57
C ILE A 107 -15.74 7.95 -1.24
N SER A 108 -15.02 8.91 -0.67
CA SER A 108 -15.56 10.24 -0.45
C SER A 108 -15.76 10.90 -1.82
N ASN A 109 -17.00 11.22 -2.17
CA ASN A 109 -17.40 11.84 -3.45
C ASN A 109 -16.83 13.27 -3.67
N ASN A 110 -15.80 13.68 -2.95
CA ASN A 110 -15.17 14.99 -2.98
C ASN A 110 -14.47 15.32 -4.32
N LEU A 111 -14.40 14.38 -5.25
CA LEU A 111 -14.01 14.68 -6.65
C LEU A 111 -15.01 15.63 -7.35
N THR A 112 -16.24 15.69 -6.87
CA THR A 112 -17.26 16.62 -7.37
C THR A 112 -16.96 18.06 -6.93
N GLU A 113 -16.37 18.26 -5.76
CA GLU A 113 -15.98 19.58 -5.24
C GLU A 113 -14.73 20.13 -5.97
N MET A 114 -13.90 19.27 -6.55
CA MET A 114 -12.76 19.67 -7.40
C MET A 114 -13.16 20.09 -8.83
N GLY A 115 -14.46 20.24 -9.12
CA GLY A 115 -14.93 20.74 -10.42
C GLY A 115 -14.81 19.75 -11.57
N ILE A 116 -14.52 18.48 -11.33
CA ILE A 116 -14.51 17.45 -12.36
C ILE A 116 -15.95 17.07 -12.66
N LYS A 117 -16.52 17.74 -13.65
CA LYS A 117 -17.87 17.47 -14.16
C LYS A 117 -17.93 16.03 -14.68
N ARG A 118 -18.73 15.18 -14.04
CA ARG A 118 -19.07 13.85 -14.61
C ARG A 118 -19.75 14.07 -15.96
N ILE A 119 -19.06 13.81 -17.05
CA ILE A 119 -19.66 13.81 -18.38
C ILE A 119 -20.52 12.54 -18.45
N ARG A 120 -21.83 12.71 -18.25
CA ARG A 120 -22.81 11.66 -18.48
C ARG A 120 -22.89 11.46 -19.99
N ARG A 121 -22.27 10.41 -20.53
CA ARG A 121 -22.55 9.94 -21.88
C ARG A 121 -23.69 8.94 -21.79
N ALA A 122 -24.80 9.24 -22.43
CA ALA A 122 -25.88 8.26 -22.66
C ALA A 122 -25.30 7.15 -23.53
N GLY A 123 -25.17 5.96 -22.98
CA GLY A 123 -24.67 4.78 -23.67
C GLY A 123 -25.75 3.73 -23.88
N ASN A 124 -25.55 2.87 -24.88
CA ASN A 124 -26.51 1.87 -25.35
C ASN A 124 -26.43 0.55 -24.55
N ASN A 125 -26.36 0.59 -23.20
CA ASN A 125 -26.21 -0.66 -22.41
C ASN A 125 -26.77 -0.59 -20.98
N THR A 126 -27.24 -1.55 -20.59
CA THR A 126 -27.43 -2.79 -19.81
C THR A 126 -27.91 -2.63 -18.39
N GLU A 127 -27.63 -1.58 -17.61
CA GLU A 127 -28.28 -1.32 -16.34
C GLU A 127 -29.41 -0.30 -16.50
N PHE A 128 -30.60 -0.76 -16.14
CA PHE A 128 -31.78 0.10 -16.08
C PHE A 128 -31.58 1.15 -14.96
N GLU A 129 -31.59 2.44 -15.31
CA GLU A 129 -31.48 3.52 -14.36
C GLU A 129 -32.86 4.05 -13.92
N GLN A 130 -33.68 4.44 -14.90
CA GLN A 130 -35.01 5.01 -14.66
C GLN A 130 -35.87 5.00 -15.90
N ILE A 131 -37.17 5.25 -15.70
CA ILE A 131 -38.11 5.53 -16.77
C ILE A 131 -38.38 7.04 -16.79
N LYS A 132 -38.17 7.69 -17.94
CA LYS A 132 -38.47 9.11 -18.11
C LYS A 132 -39.50 9.30 -19.23
N ASP A 133 -40.08 10.50 -19.33
CA ASP A 133 -40.94 10.89 -20.45
C ASP A 133 -40.13 10.94 -21.75
N TYR A 134 -40.71 10.47 -22.83
CA TYR A 134 -40.11 10.51 -24.17
C TYR A 134 -39.94 11.96 -24.61
N VAL A 135 -38.74 12.29 -25.06
CA VAL A 135 -38.45 13.59 -25.70
C VAL A 135 -38.04 13.34 -27.14
N LYS A 136 -38.42 14.22 -28.06
CA LYS A 136 -38.06 14.12 -29.48
C LYS A 136 -36.54 14.06 -29.63
N GLY A 137 -36.04 12.92 -30.13
CA GLY A 137 -34.62 12.61 -30.22
C GLY A 137 -34.19 11.39 -29.37
N ASP A 138 -35.04 10.92 -28.46
CA ASP A 138 -34.80 9.65 -27.78
C ASP A 138 -34.99 8.47 -28.73
N GLU A 139 -34.24 7.38 -28.45
CA GLU A 139 -34.23 6.19 -29.33
C GLU A 139 -35.55 5.39 -29.21
N TYR A 140 -36.23 5.12 -30.30
CA TYR A 140 -37.50 4.39 -30.31
C TYR A 140 -37.41 2.98 -29.70
N ARG A 141 -36.25 2.34 -29.77
CA ARG A 141 -36.03 1.01 -29.22
C ARG A 141 -36.06 0.98 -27.67
N SER A 142 -35.86 2.12 -27.05
CA SER A 142 -35.87 2.26 -25.59
C SER A 142 -37.28 2.55 -25.05
N ILE A 143 -38.31 2.64 -25.87
CA ILE A 143 -39.68 2.89 -25.41
C ILE A 143 -40.18 1.73 -24.52
N ASN A 144 -40.64 2.08 -23.36
CA ASN A 144 -41.28 1.16 -22.43
C ASN A 144 -42.80 1.19 -22.64
N TRP A 145 -43.29 0.30 -23.54
CA TRP A 145 -44.70 0.24 -23.87
C TRP A 145 -45.62 -0.03 -22.68
N LYS A 146 -45.17 -0.80 -21.71
CA LYS A 146 -45.93 -1.11 -20.50
C LYS A 146 -46.10 0.11 -19.60
N ALA A 147 -45.05 0.90 -19.43
CA ALA A 147 -45.09 2.15 -18.64
C ALA A 147 -45.90 3.21 -19.39
N SER A 148 -45.74 3.30 -20.72
CA SER A 148 -46.47 4.23 -21.58
C SER A 148 -47.96 3.99 -21.54
N ALA A 149 -48.42 2.75 -21.62
CA ALA A 149 -49.81 2.39 -21.52
C ALA A 149 -50.44 2.75 -20.16
N ARG A 150 -49.67 2.66 -19.07
CA ARG A 150 -50.18 3.00 -17.75
C ARG A 150 -50.31 4.50 -17.53
N ARG A 151 -49.39 5.30 -18.10
CA ARG A 151 -49.37 6.76 -17.93
C ARG A 151 -50.09 7.54 -19.06
N ASN A 152 -50.53 6.84 -20.08
CA ASN A 152 -51.10 7.42 -21.28
C ASN A 152 -50.20 8.46 -21.97
N GLN A 153 -48.87 8.27 -21.84
CA GLN A 153 -47.83 9.13 -22.36
C GLN A 153 -46.61 8.27 -22.71
N LEU A 154 -45.91 8.61 -23.79
CA LEU A 154 -44.73 7.84 -24.19
C LEU A 154 -43.61 7.93 -23.13
N MET A 155 -43.15 6.77 -22.69
CA MET A 155 -42.11 6.62 -21.68
C MET A 155 -40.93 5.85 -22.26
N VAL A 156 -39.72 6.21 -21.91
CA VAL A 156 -38.48 5.54 -22.31
C VAL A 156 -37.69 5.03 -21.14
N ASN A 157 -37.09 3.85 -21.32
CA ASN A 157 -36.10 3.33 -20.38
C ASN A 157 -34.77 4.06 -20.60
N VAL A 158 -34.21 4.60 -19.54
CA VAL A 158 -32.85 5.15 -19.52
C VAL A 158 -31.93 4.09 -18.95
N TYR A 159 -30.91 3.72 -19.70
CA TYR A 159 -29.89 2.78 -19.29
C TYR A 159 -28.60 3.54 -18.98
N ARG A 160 -27.87 3.05 -17.99
CA ARG A 160 -26.55 3.57 -17.63
C ARG A 160 -25.47 2.78 -18.36
N ASP A 161 -24.52 3.46 -18.96
CA ASP A 161 -23.35 2.80 -19.57
C ASP A 161 -22.37 2.39 -18.48
N GLU A 162 -22.41 1.11 -18.11
CA GLU A 162 -21.45 0.47 -17.19
C GLU A 162 -20.21 -0.01 -17.93
N ARG A 163 -19.57 0.86 -18.70
CA ARG A 163 -18.28 0.51 -19.28
C ARG A 163 -17.19 0.69 -18.24
N SER A 164 -16.68 -0.42 -17.73
CA SER A 164 -15.43 -0.38 -16.97
C SER A 164 -14.32 0.16 -17.87
N GLN A 165 -13.69 1.24 -17.44
CA GLN A 165 -12.57 1.84 -18.17
C GLN A 165 -11.33 0.96 -18.03
N GLN A 166 -10.47 0.97 -19.04
CA GLN A 166 -9.16 0.35 -18.97
C GLN A 166 -8.13 1.42 -18.64
N ILE A 167 -7.56 1.35 -17.45
CA ILE A 167 -6.58 2.32 -16.94
C ILE A 167 -5.21 1.65 -16.97
N PHE A 168 -4.29 2.21 -17.75
CA PHE A 168 -2.92 1.75 -17.80
C PHE A 168 -2.00 2.68 -17.00
N SER A 169 -1.25 2.10 -16.08
CA SER A 169 -0.11 2.77 -15.48
C SER A 169 1.12 2.52 -16.33
N VAL A 170 1.75 3.59 -16.81
CA VAL A 170 2.97 3.50 -17.62
C VAL A 170 4.16 3.97 -16.78
N ILE A 171 5.12 3.06 -16.52
CA ILE A 171 6.28 3.31 -15.65
C ILE A 171 7.55 3.29 -16.47
N ASP A 172 8.25 4.41 -16.49
CA ASP A 172 9.61 4.51 -16.99
C ASP A 172 10.60 3.92 -15.96
N LYS A 173 11.48 3.02 -16.41
CA LYS A 173 12.56 2.41 -15.63
C LYS A 173 13.95 2.93 -16.04
N GLY A 174 14.01 3.95 -16.87
CA GLY A 174 15.26 4.54 -17.36
C GLY A 174 16.16 5.07 -16.24
N ARG A 175 17.38 5.44 -16.60
CA ARG A 175 18.41 5.88 -15.63
C ARG A 175 17.99 7.08 -14.80
N VAL A 176 17.22 8.00 -15.38
CA VAL A 176 16.73 9.20 -14.69
C VAL A 176 15.85 8.83 -13.49
N MET A 177 15.07 7.76 -13.60
CA MET A 177 14.18 7.28 -12.53
C MET A 177 14.91 6.68 -11.33
N GLN A 178 16.22 6.43 -11.44
CA GLN A 178 17.07 5.99 -10.32
C GLN A 178 17.52 7.14 -9.41
N GLN A 179 17.29 8.39 -9.81
CA GLN A 179 17.61 9.53 -8.97
C GLN A 179 16.86 9.48 -7.65
N SER A 180 17.57 9.81 -6.56
CA SER A 180 17.01 9.82 -5.22
C SER A 180 16.34 11.16 -4.92
N PHE A 181 15.09 11.12 -4.48
CA PHE A 181 14.34 12.26 -4.00
C PHE A 181 13.79 11.95 -2.61
N ARG A 182 14.14 12.78 -1.60
CA ARG A 182 13.73 12.59 -0.20
C ARG A 182 13.98 11.17 0.35
N GLY A 183 15.07 10.55 -0.10
CA GLY A 183 15.52 9.24 0.39
C GLY A 183 14.95 8.02 -0.34
N MET A 184 14.06 8.21 -1.31
CA MET A 184 13.53 7.16 -2.19
C MET A 184 13.86 7.49 -3.64
N THR A 185 13.92 6.48 -4.51
CA THR A 185 14.08 6.72 -5.95
C THR A 185 12.79 7.21 -6.59
N LEU A 186 12.87 7.97 -7.68
CA LEU A 186 11.71 8.36 -8.46
C LEU A 186 10.92 7.13 -8.93
N LEU A 187 11.63 6.05 -9.28
CA LEU A 187 11.03 4.78 -9.63
C LEU A 187 10.19 4.19 -8.49
N ASP A 188 10.67 4.24 -7.24
CA ASP A 188 9.89 3.77 -6.09
C ASP A 188 8.62 4.59 -5.87
N TYR A 189 8.69 5.91 -6.09
CA TYR A 189 7.50 6.77 -6.06
C TYR A 189 6.50 6.41 -7.16
N SER A 190 6.98 6.19 -8.39
CA SER A 190 6.13 5.81 -9.53
C SER A 190 5.43 4.46 -9.30
N ILE A 191 6.14 3.48 -8.73
CA ILE A 191 5.56 2.18 -8.39
C ILE A 191 4.49 2.33 -7.31
N ASN A 192 4.78 3.08 -6.24
CA ASN A 192 3.80 3.32 -5.20
C ASN A 192 2.54 4.02 -5.75
N ALA A 193 2.72 5.04 -6.60
CA ALA A 193 1.62 5.76 -7.24
C ALA A 193 0.80 4.84 -8.16
N SER A 194 1.46 4.00 -8.95
CA SER A 194 0.82 3.02 -9.83
C SER A 194 -0.03 2.01 -9.04
N LEU A 195 0.49 1.50 -7.93
CA LEU A 195 -0.26 0.59 -7.06
C LEU A 195 -1.52 1.25 -6.48
N VAL A 196 -1.40 2.50 -6.02
CA VAL A 196 -2.54 3.29 -5.53
C VAL A 196 -3.57 3.49 -6.63
N LEU A 197 -3.13 3.91 -7.83
CA LEU A 197 -4.03 4.15 -8.97
C LEU A 197 -4.76 2.87 -9.37
N SER A 198 -4.04 1.76 -9.48
CA SER A 198 -4.62 0.46 -9.82
C SER A 198 -5.65 0.00 -8.79
N TYR A 199 -5.34 0.17 -7.50
CA TYR A 199 -6.25 -0.15 -6.41
C TYR A 199 -7.55 0.68 -6.48
N VAL A 200 -7.43 2.01 -6.66
CA VAL A 200 -8.58 2.91 -6.79
C VAL A 200 -9.41 2.58 -8.04
N ALA A 201 -8.75 2.26 -9.16
CA ALA A 201 -9.42 1.86 -10.41
C ALA A 201 -10.27 0.59 -10.19
N MET A 202 -9.67 -0.45 -9.61
CA MET A 202 -10.37 -1.71 -9.33
C MET A 202 -11.54 -1.53 -8.35
N HIS A 203 -11.44 -0.64 -7.36
CA HIS A 203 -12.54 -0.31 -6.45
C HIS A 203 -13.69 0.45 -7.11
N ARG A 204 -13.45 1.02 -8.29
CA ARG A 204 -14.46 1.68 -9.13
C ARG A 204 -14.97 0.81 -10.26
N ASP A 205 -14.74 -0.49 -10.17
CA ASP A 205 -15.08 -1.47 -11.21
C ASP A 205 -14.38 -1.24 -12.56
N ASP A 206 -13.33 -0.42 -12.59
CA ASP A 206 -12.46 -0.24 -13.73
C ASP A 206 -11.40 -1.36 -13.80
N LYS A 207 -10.82 -1.54 -14.99
CA LYS A 207 -9.74 -2.51 -15.20
C LYS A 207 -8.40 -1.80 -15.12
N ALA A 208 -7.48 -2.32 -14.28
CA ALA A 208 -6.14 -1.79 -14.16
C ALA A 208 -5.14 -2.64 -14.93
N GLY A 209 -4.28 -1.98 -15.71
CA GLY A 209 -3.17 -2.57 -16.44
C GLY A 209 -1.87 -1.84 -16.12
N LEU A 210 -0.73 -2.47 -16.45
CA LEU A 210 0.60 -1.93 -16.20
C LEU A 210 1.49 -2.11 -17.43
N ILE A 211 2.20 -1.06 -17.77
CA ILE A 211 3.26 -1.09 -18.78
C ILE A 211 4.54 -0.57 -18.14
N THR A 212 5.64 -1.31 -18.26
CA THR A 212 6.95 -0.81 -17.87
C THR A 212 7.89 -0.80 -19.06
N PHE A 213 8.71 0.22 -19.16
CA PHE A 213 9.69 0.35 -20.24
C PHE A 213 10.98 0.99 -19.72
N ALA A 214 12.06 0.74 -20.44
CA ALA A 214 13.31 1.49 -20.37
C ALA A 214 13.68 1.89 -21.81
N ASP A 215 14.70 1.30 -22.41
CA ASP A 215 15.01 1.45 -23.84
C ASP A 215 14.00 0.70 -24.73
N LYS A 216 13.38 -0.33 -24.18
CA LYS A 216 12.36 -1.18 -24.80
C LYS A 216 11.25 -1.45 -23.80
N MET A 217 10.08 -1.88 -24.30
CA MET A 217 9.02 -2.41 -23.44
C MET A 217 9.53 -3.67 -22.74
N ASP A 218 9.41 -3.67 -21.40
CA ASP A 218 9.93 -4.74 -20.54
C ASP A 218 8.80 -5.62 -20.01
N THR A 219 7.73 -4.99 -19.50
CA THR A 219 6.61 -5.73 -18.93
C THR A 219 5.31 -5.14 -19.41
N PHE A 220 4.38 -6.01 -19.80
CA PHE A 220 2.99 -5.65 -20.10
C PHE A 220 2.07 -6.55 -19.27
N VAL A 221 1.23 -5.92 -18.47
CA VAL A 221 0.16 -6.58 -17.72
C VAL A 221 -1.16 -6.11 -18.31
N ALA A 222 -1.94 -7.03 -18.86
CA ALA A 222 -3.24 -6.71 -19.44
C ALA A 222 -4.21 -6.20 -18.38
N PRO A 223 -5.13 -5.28 -18.74
CA PRO A 223 -6.10 -4.74 -17.79
C PRO A 223 -7.02 -5.81 -17.23
N SER A 224 -7.04 -5.96 -15.92
CA SER A 224 -7.87 -6.94 -15.20
C SER A 224 -8.58 -6.29 -14.02
N LYS A 225 -9.73 -6.86 -13.64
CA LYS A 225 -10.41 -6.54 -12.37
C LYS A 225 -9.96 -7.44 -11.21
N GLN A 226 -9.21 -8.51 -11.49
CA GLN A 226 -8.74 -9.46 -10.48
C GLN A 226 -7.38 -9.04 -9.93
N THR A 227 -7.28 -8.98 -8.61
CA THR A 227 -6.02 -9.05 -7.89
C THR A 227 -5.51 -10.48 -8.01
N GLY A 228 -4.48 -10.70 -8.85
CA GLY A 228 -3.82 -12.00 -8.99
C GLY A 228 -3.01 -12.36 -7.76
#